data_e9021047971ae280fc9984e39324dff5
#
_entry.id   e9021047971ae280fc9984e39324dff5
#
_cell.length_a   1.000
_cell.length_b   1.000
_cell.length_c   1.000
_cell.angle_alpha   90.00
_cell.angle_beta   90.00
_cell.angle_gamma   90.00
#
_symmetry.space_group_name_H-M   'P 1'
#
loop_
_entity.id
_entity.type
_entity.pdbx_description
1 polymer ?
#
loop_
_entity_poly.entity_id
_entity_poly.type
_entity_poly.pdbx_seq_one_letter_code
_entity_poly.pdbx_strand_id
1 'polypeptide(L)'
;MANSLSIQLLNSQLNLPDLTIGQAMDMALIPQDFNEKRLSAMIGHLSGDDTLAGRLTAQERYYILLSHQIAMASQYSSEVENESYLITTIQKDVPTVATVGDAYVNHLLGAHVTVLEGICENVYDWLRGQMACQLSGDLSFFIGGEDEAYKWEALAAGMTDEELNEVIQARVALIGQLSIDGFNDLEAAFTSGVNQLEHFVVLGSDNHGLTLIKQGGEGIGEPARFPCLDALQGTARIIAQCLA
;
A
#
# COMPACT_ATOMS: atom_id res chain seq x y z
N MET A 1 1.02 7.92 -31.72
CA MET A 1 0.24 8.67 -30.71
C MET A 1 0.59 8.00 -29.40
N ALA A 2 1.07 8.73 -28.39
CA ALA A 2 1.29 8.15 -27.08
C ALA A 2 -0.07 7.72 -26.52
N ASN A 3 -0.24 6.45 -26.18
CA ASN A 3 -1.44 5.99 -25.49
C ASN A 3 -1.36 6.51 -24.06
N SER A 4 -2.35 7.26 -23.62
CA SER A 4 -2.48 7.65 -22.22
C SER A 4 -3.61 6.86 -21.59
N LEU A 5 -3.31 6.16 -20.49
CA LEU A 5 -4.30 5.49 -19.66
C LEU A 5 -4.92 6.51 -18.71
N SER A 6 -6.25 6.66 -18.75
CA SER A 6 -6.98 7.50 -17.80
C SER A 6 -7.61 6.63 -16.72
N ILE A 7 -7.30 6.89 -15.47
CA ILE A 7 -7.83 6.18 -14.31
C ILE A 7 -8.48 7.13 -13.31
N GLN A 8 -9.55 6.66 -12.67
CA GLN A 8 -10.25 7.36 -11.60
C GLN A 8 -9.76 6.83 -10.26
N LEU A 9 -9.28 7.72 -9.40
CA LEU A 9 -8.95 7.47 -8.01
C LEU A 9 -10.07 7.98 -7.08
N LEU A 10 -9.94 7.81 -5.78
CA LEU A 10 -10.95 8.25 -4.80
C LEU A 10 -11.27 9.75 -4.96
N ASN A 11 -10.24 10.58 -5.03
CA ASN A 11 -10.38 12.04 -5.00
C ASN A 11 -9.82 12.74 -6.26
N SER A 12 -9.34 12.00 -7.24
CA SER A 12 -8.68 12.59 -8.42
C SER A 12 -8.76 11.66 -9.63
N GLN A 13 -8.53 12.21 -10.80
CA GLN A 13 -8.36 11.48 -12.05
C GLN A 13 -6.92 11.66 -12.53
N LEU A 14 -6.27 10.58 -12.90
CA LEU A 14 -4.92 10.60 -13.44
C LEU A 14 -4.92 10.17 -14.91
N ASN A 15 -4.09 10.86 -15.69
CA ASN A 15 -3.77 10.46 -17.05
C ASN A 15 -2.31 9.99 -17.05
N LEU A 16 -2.11 8.69 -17.23
CA LEU A 16 -0.82 8.03 -17.15
C LEU A 16 -0.26 7.85 -18.55
N PRO A 17 0.83 8.51 -18.91
CA PRO A 17 1.55 8.26 -20.16
C PRO A 17 2.31 6.92 -20.09
N ASP A 18 2.78 6.43 -21.23
CA ASP A 18 3.71 5.31 -21.26
C ASP A 18 5.05 5.71 -20.60
N LEU A 19 5.67 4.77 -19.88
CA LEU A 19 7.00 4.95 -19.32
C LEU A 19 8.05 4.99 -20.44
N THR A 20 9.00 5.91 -20.33
CA THR A 20 10.17 5.94 -21.20
C THR A 20 11.21 4.89 -20.76
N ILE A 21 12.12 4.53 -21.67
CA ILE A 21 13.24 3.61 -21.35
C ILE A 21 14.10 4.16 -20.21
N GLY A 22 14.37 5.48 -20.18
CA GLY A 22 15.16 6.10 -19.11
C GLY A 22 14.48 5.91 -17.74
N GLN A 23 13.19 6.19 -17.65
CA GLN A 23 12.39 5.99 -16.43
C GLN A 23 12.37 4.52 -16.00
N ALA A 24 12.24 3.60 -16.95
CA ALA A 24 12.29 2.16 -16.67
C ALA A 24 13.68 1.73 -16.14
N MET A 25 14.75 2.32 -16.65
CA MET A 25 16.10 2.08 -16.13
C MET A 25 16.29 2.62 -14.71
N ASP A 26 15.80 3.83 -14.43
CA ASP A 26 15.86 4.42 -13.07
C ASP A 26 15.16 3.50 -12.05
N MET A 27 13.99 2.95 -12.41
CA MET A 27 13.28 1.99 -11.57
C MET A 27 14.05 0.68 -11.40
N ALA A 28 14.72 0.18 -12.46
CA ALA A 28 15.49 -1.07 -12.42
C ALA A 28 16.73 -0.97 -11.51
N LEU A 29 17.26 0.23 -11.29
CA LEU A 29 18.39 0.47 -10.37
C LEU A 29 18.00 0.38 -8.90
N ILE A 30 16.71 0.46 -8.56
CA ILE A 30 16.23 0.28 -7.19
C ILE A 30 16.34 -1.21 -6.84
N PRO A 31 16.97 -1.59 -5.71
CA PRO A 31 17.14 -3.00 -5.33
C PRO A 31 15.82 -3.78 -5.30
N GLN A 32 15.86 -5.09 -5.62
CA GLN A 32 14.65 -5.91 -5.80
C GLN A 32 13.78 -6.00 -4.54
N ASP A 33 14.38 -5.91 -3.38
CA ASP A 33 13.68 -5.98 -2.09
C ASP A 33 12.88 -4.71 -1.77
N PHE A 34 13.06 -3.62 -2.54
CA PHE A 34 12.36 -2.35 -2.34
C PHE A 34 11.26 -2.14 -3.39
N ASN A 35 10.21 -2.97 -3.36
CA ASN A 35 9.09 -2.89 -4.30
C ASN A 35 8.26 -1.61 -4.11
N GLU A 36 8.00 -1.20 -2.88
CA GLU A 36 7.21 0.00 -2.57
C GLU A 36 7.94 1.29 -2.99
N LYS A 37 9.24 1.34 -2.78
CA LYS A 37 10.07 2.44 -3.27
C LYS A 37 10.08 2.51 -4.80
N ARG A 38 10.13 1.34 -5.46
CA ARG A 38 10.06 1.26 -6.93
C ARG A 38 8.68 1.69 -7.45
N LEU A 39 7.61 1.28 -6.76
CA LEU A 39 6.25 1.71 -7.10
C LEU A 39 6.07 3.23 -6.90
N SER A 40 6.70 3.82 -5.88
CA SER A 40 6.73 5.27 -5.71
C SER A 40 7.41 5.97 -6.89
N ALA A 41 8.56 5.48 -7.34
CA ALA A 41 9.26 6.02 -8.51
C ALA A 41 8.41 5.88 -9.79
N MET A 42 7.76 4.72 -9.99
CA MET A 42 6.84 4.51 -11.12
C MET A 42 5.72 5.56 -11.14
N ILE A 43 5.04 5.76 -10.01
CA ILE A 43 3.93 6.72 -9.90
C ILE A 43 4.44 8.15 -10.14
N GLY A 44 5.60 8.52 -9.59
CA GLY A 44 6.24 9.82 -9.83
C GLY A 44 6.52 10.04 -11.32
N HIS A 45 7.11 9.06 -12.00
CA HIS A 45 7.37 9.14 -13.44
C HIS A 45 6.09 9.25 -14.29
N LEU A 46 5.06 8.47 -13.96
CA LEU A 46 3.79 8.47 -14.68
C LEU A 46 2.97 9.75 -14.46
N SER A 47 3.01 10.30 -13.26
CA SER A 47 2.24 11.51 -12.91
C SER A 47 2.98 12.82 -13.17
N GLY A 48 4.31 12.78 -13.19
CA GLY A 48 5.16 13.97 -13.15
C GLY A 48 5.18 14.68 -11.79
N ASP A 49 4.69 14.04 -10.73
CA ASP A 49 4.67 14.54 -9.34
C ASP A 49 5.30 13.48 -8.42
N ASP A 50 6.54 13.68 -8.03
CA ASP A 50 7.30 12.75 -7.16
C ASP A 50 6.70 12.62 -5.75
N THR A 51 5.88 13.60 -5.33
CA THR A 51 5.23 13.58 -4.01
C THR A 51 3.89 12.85 -4.01
N LEU A 52 3.29 12.63 -5.17
CA LEU A 52 1.97 12.01 -5.28
C LEU A 52 1.94 10.62 -4.67
N ALA A 53 2.95 9.80 -4.96
CA ALA A 53 3.03 8.41 -4.51
C ALA A 53 2.93 8.28 -2.99
N GLY A 54 3.53 9.21 -2.22
CA GLY A 54 3.47 9.22 -0.75
C GLY A 54 2.08 9.58 -0.20
N ARG A 55 1.30 10.36 -0.95
CA ARG A 55 -0.03 10.85 -0.54
C ARG A 55 -1.17 9.91 -0.91
N LEU A 56 -0.98 9.04 -1.90
CA LEU A 56 -1.96 8.04 -2.30
C LEU A 56 -2.10 6.95 -1.23
N THR A 57 -3.29 6.37 -1.14
CA THR A 57 -3.48 5.15 -0.34
C THR A 57 -2.71 3.99 -0.96
N ALA A 58 -2.33 3.01 -0.15
CA ALA A 58 -1.68 1.80 -0.65
C ALA A 58 -2.56 1.10 -1.71
N GLN A 59 -3.89 1.08 -1.52
CA GLN A 59 -4.83 0.52 -2.50
C GLN A 59 -4.82 1.28 -3.82
N GLU A 60 -4.81 2.62 -3.81
CA GLU A 60 -4.72 3.43 -5.04
C GLU A 60 -3.41 3.18 -5.79
N ARG A 61 -2.30 3.02 -5.07
CA ARG A 61 -0.98 2.73 -5.67
C ARG A 61 -1.00 1.40 -6.43
N TYR A 62 -1.51 0.34 -5.80
CA TYR A 62 -1.63 -0.97 -6.45
C TYR A 62 -2.68 -0.97 -7.56
N TYR A 63 -3.75 -0.19 -7.44
CA TYR A 63 -4.71 0.02 -8.52
C TYR A 63 -4.06 0.65 -9.75
N ILE A 64 -3.20 1.66 -9.56
CA ILE A 64 -2.40 2.28 -10.65
C ILE A 64 -1.51 1.22 -11.30
N LEU A 65 -0.78 0.44 -10.51
CA LEU A 65 0.12 -0.62 -11.00
C LEU A 65 -0.63 -1.64 -11.85
N LEU A 66 -1.72 -2.22 -11.31
CA LEU A 66 -2.53 -3.23 -12.02
C LEU A 66 -3.14 -2.66 -13.28
N SER A 67 -3.72 -1.45 -13.21
CA SER A 67 -4.33 -0.80 -14.38
C SER A 67 -3.30 -0.56 -15.49
N HIS A 68 -2.07 -0.16 -15.14
CA HIS A 68 -0.99 -0.01 -16.09
C HIS A 68 -0.58 -1.37 -16.69
N GLN A 69 -0.42 -2.42 -15.88
CA GLN A 69 -0.08 -3.77 -16.34
C GLN A 69 -1.15 -4.32 -17.29
N ILE A 70 -2.44 -4.18 -16.95
CA ILE A 70 -3.56 -4.61 -17.80
C ILE A 70 -3.55 -3.86 -19.13
N ALA A 71 -3.36 -2.54 -19.11
CA ALA A 71 -3.30 -1.74 -20.33
C ALA A 71 -2.14 -2.14 -21.23
N MET A 72 -0.96 -2.41 -20.65
CA MET A 72 0.21 -2.88 -21.40
C MET A 72 -0.01 -4.29 -21.95
N ALA A 73 -0.58 -5.21 -21.18
CA ALA A 73 -0.86 -6.58 -21.63
C ALA A 73 -1.86 -6.61 -22.80
N SER A 74 -2.91 -5.78 -22.74
CA SER A 74 -3.90 -5.69 -23.83
C SER A 74 -3.29 -5.25 -25.16
N GLN A 75 -2.20 -4.45 -25.13
CA GLN A 75 -1.46 -4.06 -26.34
C GLN A 75 -0.67 -5.21 -26.96
N TYR A 76 -0.25 -6.19 -26.14
CA TYR A 76 0.58 -7.33 -26.59
C TYR A 76 -0.19 -8.64 -26.68
N SER A 77 -1.54 -8.62 -26.61
CA SER A 77 -2.41 -9.81 -26.71
C SER A 77 -2.08 -10.91 -25.68
N SER A 78 -1.56 -10.55 -24.51
CA SER A 78 -1.31 -11.51 -23.43
C SER A 78 -2.51 -11.55 -22.47
N GLU A 79 -2.91 -12.75 -22.06
CA GLU A 79 -3.89 -12.90 -20.98
C GLU A 79 -3.25 -12.51 -19.65
N VAL A 80 -3.90 -11.61 -18.90
CA VAL A 80 -3.45 -11.16 -17.59
C VAL A 80 -4.54 -11.44 -16.57
N GLU A 81 -4.23 -12.27 -15.59
CA GLU A 81 -5.15 -12.55 -14.46
C GLU A 81 -5.32 -11.37 -13.50
N ASN A 82 -4.65 -10.25 -13.76
CA ASN A 82 -4.59 -9.10 -12.86
C ASN A 82 -5.98 -8.47 -12.58
N GLU A 83 -6.91 -8.59 -13.52
CA GLU A 83 -8.28 -8.08 -13.33
C GLU A 83 -8.99 -8.76 -12.15
N SER A 84 -8.65 -10.01 -11.82
CA SER A 84 -9.27 -10.75 -10.72
C SER A 84 -8.89 -10.21 -9.33
N TYR A 85 -7.91 -9.30 -9.24
CA TYR A 85 -7.52 -8.63 -7.99
C TYR A 85 -8.19 -7.27 -7.84
N LEU A 86 -8.88 -6.78 -8.86
CA LEU A 86 -9.62 -5.53 -8.80
C LEU A 86 -11.01 -5.73 -8.18
N ILE A 87 -11.40 -4.82 -7.30
CA ILE A 87 -12.77 -4.74 -6.81
C ILE A 87 -13.64 -4.18 -7.94
N THR A 88 -14.53 -5.02 -8.49
CA THR A 88 -15.37 -4.65 -9.64
C THR A 88 -16.49 -3.67 -9.28
N THR A 89 -16.89 -3.64 -8.00
CA THR A 89 -17.89 -2.70 -7.50
C THR A 89 -17.17 -1.54 -6.81
N ILE A 90 -16.98 -0.45 -7.53
CA ILE A 90 -16.42 0.77 -6.92
C ILE A 90 -17.44 1.30 -5.93
N GLN A 91 -17.12 1.23 -4.65
CA GLN A 91 -17.90 1.90 -3.62
C GLN A 91 -17.71 3.42 -3.81
N LYS A 92 -18.80 4.11 -4.14
CA LYS A 92 -18.75 5.57 -4.37
C LYS A 92 -18.47 6.38 -3.09
N ASP A 93 -18.68 5.79 -1.93
CA ASP A 93 -18.63 6.45 -0.63
C ASP A 93 -17.66 5.71 0.32
N VAL A 94 -16.39 5.59 -0.08
CA VAL A 94 -15.35 5.08 0.83
C VAL A 94 -15.09 6.14 1.89
N PRO A 95 -15.22 5.82 3.19
CA PRO A 95 -14.95 6.80 4.24
C PRO A 95 -13.46 7.17 4.27
N THR A 96 -13.15 8.39 4.67
CA THR A 96 -11.76 8.84 4.86
C THR A 96 -11.11 8.23 6.09
N VAL A 97 -11.94 7.78 7.05
CA VAL A 97 -11.54 7.17 8.31
C VAL A 97 -12.64 6.23 8.78
N ALA A 98 -12.29 5.07 9.34
CA ALA A 98 -13.23 4.17 10.00
C ALA A 98 -13.18 4.37 11.53
N THR A 99 -14.35 4.40 12.19
CA THR A 99 -14.44 4.52 13.64
C THR A 99 -14.55 3.15 14.28
N VAL A 100 -13.74 2.88 15.30
CA VAL A 100 -13.71 1.61 16.05
C VAL A 100 -13.65 1.91 17.56
N GLY A 101 -14.82 2.06 18.18
CA GLY A 101 -14.92 2.57 19.56
C GLY A 101 -14.50 4.04 19.64
N ASP A 102 -13.58 4.38 20.52
CA ASP A 102 -12.98 5.71 20.67
C ASP A 102 -11.72 5.93 19.83
N ALA A 103 -11.34 4.90 19.08
CA ALA A 103 -10.23 4.94 18.14
C ALA A 103 -10.70 5.06 16.67
N TYR A 104 -9.75 5.35 15.81
CA TYR A 104 -9.96 5.50 14.37
C TYR A 104 -8.95 4.67 13.62
N VAL A 105 -9.35 4.11 12.46
CA VAL A 105 -8.45 3.50 11.48
C VAL A 105 -8.41 4.42 10.28
N ASN A 106 -7.22 4.86 9.89
CA ASN A 106 -6.94 5.72 8.75
C ASN A 106 -6.50 4.88 7.55
N HIS A 107 -6.51 5.44 6.36
CA HIS A 107 -5.91 4.80 5.18
C HIS A 107 -4.40 4.60 5.36
N LEU A 108 -3.91 3.46 4.90
CA LEU A 108 -2.47 3.22 4.78
C LEU A 108 -1.95 4.01 3.57
N LEU A 109 -1.06 4.97 3.80
CA LEU A 109 -0.52 5.84 2.75
C LEU A 109 0.76 5.28 2.14
N GLY A 110 1.09 5.74 0.94
CA GLY A 110 2.32 5.37 0.25
C GLY A 110 3.59 5.72 1.02
N ALA A 111 3.62 6.86 1.71
CA ALA A 111 4.74 7.22 2.59
C ALA A 111 4.93 6.19 3.71
N HIS A 112 3.82 5.72 4.32
CA HIS A 112 3.87 4.69 5.37
C HIS A 112 4.48 3.39 4.86
N VAL A 113 3.98 2.85 3.74
CA VAL A 113 4.46 1.55 3.22
C VAL A 113 5.92 1.62 2.75
N THR A 114 6.38 2.76 2.26
CA THR A 114 7.78 2.95 1.89
C THR A 114 8.70 2.88 3.11
N VAL A 115 8.30 3.45 4.24
CA VAL A 115 9.04 3.34 5.51
C VAL A 115 8.97 1.92 6.05
N LEU A 116 7.78 1.29 6.06
CA LEU A 116 7.59 -0.09 6.55
C LEU A 116 8.47 -1.08 5.76
N GLU A 117 8.59 -0.93 4.44
CA GLU A 117 9.46 -1.76 3.61
C GLU A 117 10.93 -1.73 4.07
N GLY A 118 11.38 -0.62 4.62
CA GLY A 118 12.74 -0.46 5.12
C GLY A 118 13.00 -1.02 6.53
N ILE A 119 11.93 -1.28 7.32
CA ILE A 119 12.07 -1.63 8.74
C ILE A 119 11.43 -2.96 9.13
N CYS A 120 10.52 -3.51 8.31
CA CYS A 120 9.83 -4.77 8.60
C CYS A 120 10.62 -5.95 8.04
N GLU A 121 10.85 -6.98 8.87
CA GLU A 121 11.60 -8.18 8.51
C GLU A 121 10.69 -9.42 8.30
N ASN A 122 9.46 -9.36 8.78
CA ASN A 122 8.52 -10.48 8.73
C ASN A 122 7.06 -10.00 8.80
N VAL A 123 6.10 -10.92 8.61
CA VAL A 123 4.67 -10.62 8.58
C VAL A 123 4.15 -9.96 9.88
N TYR A 124 4.72 -10.29 11.03
CA TYR A 124 4.31 -9.70 12.31
C TYR A 124 4.78 -8.25 12.44
N ASP A 125 5.94 -7.92 11.89
CA ASP A 125 6.42 -6.54 11.83
C ASP A 125 5.55 -5.73 10.89
N TRP A 126 5.16 -6.29 9.75
CA TRP A 126 4.21 -5.67 8.83
C TRP A 126 2.85 -5.41 9.49
N LEU A 127 2.28 -6.40 10.21
CA LEU A 127 1.00 -6.20 10.92
C LEU A 127 1.09 -5.07 11.95
N ARG A 128 2.08 -5.12 12.84
CA ARG A 128 2.27 -4.08 13.87
C ARG A 128 2.59 -2.72 13.27
N GLY A 129 3.38 -2.71 12.20
CA GLY A 129 3.71 -1.50 11.44
C GLY A 129 2.47 -0.86 10.79
N GLN A 130 1.61 -1.65 10.15
CA GLN A 130 0.35 -1.17 9.60
C GLN A 130 -0.57 -0.62 10.70
N MET A 131 -0.72 -1.33 11.82
CA MET A 131 -1.47 -0.84 12.99
C MET A 131 -0.90 0.49 13.50
N ALA A 132 0.42 0.61 13.64
CA ALA A 132 1.10 1.83 14.07
C ALA A 132 0.89 3.02 13.11
N CYS A 133 0.78 2.75 11.80
CA CYS A 133 0.53 3.77 10.78
C CYS A 133 -0.93 4.22 10.73
N GLN A 134 -1.86 3.30 10.88
CA GLN A 134 -3.27 3.54 10.57
C GLN A 134 -4.12 3.87 11.80
N LEU A 135 -3.73 3.41 13.00
CA LEU A 135 -4.48 3.69 14.22
C LEU A 135 -4.27 5.13 14.71
N SER A 136 -5.35 5.75 15.18
CA SER A 136 -5.35 7.06 15.85
C SER A 136 -6.52 7.17 16.83
N GLY A 137 -6.58 8.26 17.60
CA GLY A 137 -7.58 8.45 18.65
C GLY A 137 -7.15 7.88 19.98
N ASP A 138 -8.12 7.55 20.85
CA ASP A 138 -7.85 7.01 22.18
C ASP A 138 -7.85 5.48 22.15
N LEU A 139 -6.68 4.89 22.37
CA LEU A 139 -6.47 3.44 22.41
C LEU A 139 -6.49 2.85 23.83
N SER A 140 -6.77 3.68 24.85
CA SER A 140 -6.73 3.30 26.28
C SER A 140 -7.62 2.11 26.59
N PHE A 141 -8.76 1.98 25.90
CA PHE A 141 -9.69 0.85 26.06
C PHE A 141 -9.02 -0.50 25.73
N PHE A 142 -8.22 -0.56 24.68
CA PHE A 142 -7.55 -1.81 24.23
C PHE A 142 -6.31 -2.10 25.07
N ILE A 143 -5.68 -1.07 25.61
CA ILE A 143 -4.36 -1.16 26.26
C ILE A 143 -4.49 -1.30 27.77
N GLY A 144 -5.66 -0.99 28.33
CA GLY A 144 -5.95 -1.14 29.76
C GLY A 144 -5.27 -0.11 30.65
N GLY A 145 -5.06 1.12 30.16
CA GLY A 145 -4.46 2.22 30.91
C GLY A 145 -4.91 3.58 30.43
N GLU A 146 -4.93 4.57 31.32
CA GLU A 146 -5.31 5.96 31.01
C GLU A 146 -4.09 6.85 30.70
N ASP A 147 -3.02 6.29 30.11
CA ASP A 147 -1.81 7.05 29.79
C ASP A 147 -1.99 7.84 28.50
N GLU A 148 -1.56 9.09 28.50
CA GLU A 148 -1.54 9.96 27.31
C GLU A 148 -0.72 9.34 26.15
N ALA A 149 0.23 8.42 26.43
CA ALA A 149 0.99 7.70 25.43
C ALA A 149 0.10 6.85 24.48
N TYR A 150 -1.14 6.58 24.87
CA TYR A 150 -2.11 5.80 24.07
C TYR A 150 -3.11 6.67 23.28
N LYS A 151 -2.96 7.98 23.33
CA LYS A 151 -3.70 8.93 22.49
C LYS A 151 -2.85 9.29 21.27
N TRP A 152 -3.19 8.68 20.15
CA TRP A 152 -2.42 8.83 18.92
C TRP A 152 -3.07 9.79 17.95
N GLU A 153 -2.28 10.68 17.39
CA GLU A 153 -2.69 11.50 16.24
C GLU A 153 -2.55 10.72 14.94
N ALA A 154 -3.39 11.01 13.95
CA ALA A 154 -3.22 10.47 12.61
C ALA A 154 -1.88 10.93 12.02
N LEU A 155 -1.15 10.02 11.37
CA LEU A 155 0.12 10.38 10.73
C LEU A 155 -0.14 11.22 9.48
N ALA A 156 0.51 12.37 9.40
CA ALA A 156 0.33 13.30 8.29
C ALA A 156 1.15 12.86 7.06
N ALA A 157 0.56 12.98 5.87
CA ALA A 157 1.22 12.66 4.61
C ALA A 157 2.45 13.53 4.27
N GLY A 158 2.68 14.61 5.02
CA GLY A 158 3.80 15.54 4.80
C GLY A 158 4.97 15.33 5.77
N MET A 159 4.95 14.31 6.61
CA MET A 159 6.09 13.94 7.45
C MET A 159 7.24 13.41 6.59
N THR A 160 8.47 13.66 7.03
CA THR A 160 9.66 13.03 6.41
C THR A 160 9.74 11.56 6.75
N ASP A 161 10.52 10.78 5.98
CA ASP A 161 10.72 9.35 6.24
C ASP A 161 11.33 9.11 7.63
N GLU A 162 12.23 10.00 8.10
CA GLU A 162 12.83 9.92 9.44
C GLU A 162 11.79 10.14 10.54
N GLU A 163 10.96 11.20 10.42
CA GLU A 163 9.90 11.49 11.38
C GLU A 163 8.86 10.35 11.44
N LEU A 164 8.45 9.83 10.28
CA LEU A 164 7.56 8.68 10.20
C LEU A 164 8.16 7.45 10.87
N ASN A 165 9.42 7.13 10.57
CA ASN A 165 10.12 5.99 11.13
C ASN A 165 10.19 6.07 12.67
N GLU A 166 10.54 7.22 13.23
CA GLU A 166 10.61 7.42 14.68
C GLU A 166 9.23 7.18 15.34
N VAL A 167 8.18 7.77 14.80
CA VAL A 167 6.82 7.61 15.37
C VAL A 167 6.32 6.18 15.21
N ILE A 168 6.52 5.56 14.05
CA ILE A 168 6.09 4.17 13.79
C ILE A 168 6.79 3.22 14.77
N GLN A 169 8.11 3.33 14.94
CA GLN A 169 8.85 2.46 15.87
C GLN A 169 8.41 2.65 17.33
N ALA A 170 8.15 3.89 17.76
CA ALA A 170 7.63 4.14 19.11
C ALA A 170 6.26 3.47 19.33
N ARG A 171 5.35 3.57 18.35
CA ARG A 171 4.03 2.94 18.40
C ARG A 171 4.10 1.42 18.33
N VAL A 172 4.96 0.85 17.47
CA VAL A 172 5.22 -0.61 17.40
C VAL A 172 5.74 -1.14 18.74
N ALA A 173 6.61 -0.39 19.41
CA ALA A 173 7.10 -0.76 20.74
C ALA A 173 5.97 -0.78 21.78
N LEU A 174 5.05 0.19 21.76
CA LEU A 174 3.87 0.21 22.63
C LEU A 174 2.91 -0.94 22.34
N ILE A 175 2.62 -1.24 21.06
CA ILE A 175 1.82 -2.41 20.66
C ILE A 175 2.46 -3.70 21.17
N GLY A 176 3.79 -3.80 21.09
CA GLY A 176 4.54 -4.98 21.59
C GLY A 176 4.49 -5.19 23.10
N GLN A 177 4.02 -4.22 23.88
CA GLN A 177 3.86 -4.31 25.34
C GLN A 177 2.46 -4.76 25.77
N LEU A 178 1.51 -4.89 24.83
CA LEU A 178 0.15 -5.30 25.13
C LEU A 178 0.12 -6.74 25.68
N SER A 179 -0.88 -7.01 26.53
CA SER A 179 -1.25 -8.38 26.82
C SER A 179 -1.78 -9.08 25.56
N ILE A 180 -1.78 -10.40 25.55
CA ILE A 180 -2.32 -11.19 24.42
C ILE A 180 -3.79 -10.80 24.15
N ASP A 181 -4.60 -10.66 25.19
CA ASP A 181 -6.02 -10.30 25.08
C ASP A 181 -6.17 -8.88 24.53
N GLY A 182 -5.41 -7.91 25.06
CA GLY A 182 -5.44 -6.52 24.56
C GLY A 182 -4.95 -6.41 23.11
N PHE A 183 -3.96 -7.20 22.72
CA PHE A 183 -3.53 -7.24 21.31
C PHE A 183 -4.60 -7.83 20.39
N ASN A 184 -5.25 -8.94 20.80
CA ASN A 184 -6.31 -9.58 20.02
C ASN A 184 -7.52 -8.62 19.84
N ASP A 185 -7.91 -7.90 20.89
CA ASP A 185 -9.01 -6.92 20.82
C ASP A 185 -8.64 -5.76 19.88
N LEU A 186 -7.41 -5.24 19.97
CA LEU A 186 -6.93 -4.18 19.11
C LEU A 186 -6.83 -4.64 17.64
N GLU A 187 -6.33 -5.84 17.38
CA GLU A 187 -6.24 -6.44 16.04
C GLU A 187 -7.62 -6.66 15.42
N ALA A 188 -8.58 -7.15 16.19
CA ALA A 188 -9.95 -7.34 15.72
C ALA A 188 -10.61 -5.99 15.36
N ALA A 189 -10.43 -4.96 16.19
CA ALA A 189 -10.91 -3.62 15.92
C ALA A 189 -10.22 -3.02 14.68
N PHE A 190 -8.90 -3.14 14.57
CA PHE A 190 -8.11 -2.72 13.42
C PHE A 190 -8.60 -3.37 12.13
N THR A 191 -8.72 -4.69 12.11
CA THR A 191 -9.21 -5.45 10.95
C THR A 191 -10.61 -5.02 10.53
N SER A 192 -11.51 -4.82 11.50
CA SER A 192 -12.87 -4.29 11.24
C SER A 192 -12.82 -2.90 10.59
N GLY A 193 -11.93 -2.04 11.03
CA GLY A 193 -11.74 -0.71 10.47
C GLY A 193 -11.14 -0.74 9.06
N VAL A 194 -10.11 -1.55 8.83
CA VAL A 194 -9.49 -1.73 7.51
C VAL A 194 -10.51 -2.21 6.48
N ASN A 195 -11.35 -3.18 6.83
CA ASN A 195 -12.41 -3.69 5.93
C ASN A 195 -13.43 -2.60 5.53
N GLN A 196 -13.68 -1.59 6.36
CA GLN A 196 -14.55 -0.45 6.03
C GLN A 196 -13.88 0.52 5.04
N LEU A 197 -12.54 0.51 4.97
CA LEU A 197 -11.73 1.38 4.11
C LEU A 197 -11.33 0.71 2.79
N GLU A 198 -11.73 -0.54 2.56
CA GLU A 198 -11.37 -1.27 1.34
C GLU A 198 -11.91 -0.57 0.10
N HIS A 199 -11.04 -0.41 -0.90
CA HIS A 199 -11.38 0.17 -2.20
C HIS A 199 -10.38 -0.30 -3.26
N PHE A 200 -10.79 -0.38 -4.50
CA PHE A 200 -10.00 -0.78 -5.67
C PHE A 200 -9.39 -2.17 -5.58
N VAL A 201 -8.66 -2.48 -4.50
CA VAL A 201 -7.99 -3.76 -4.25
C VAL A 201 -8.06 -4.12 -2.77
N VAL A 202 -8.02 -5.42 -2.45
CA VAL A 202 -7.87 -5.89 -1.07
C VAL A 202 -6.39 -6.18 -0.81
N LEU A 203 -5.85 -5.56 0.23
CA LEU A 203 -4.46 -5.72 0.66
C LEU A 203 -4.34 -6.82 1.71
N GLY A 204 -3.28 -7.59 1.60
CA GLY A 204 -2.72 -8.45 2.63
C GLY A 204 -1.25 -8.14 2.84
N SER A 205 -0.59 -8.90 3.69
CA SER A 205 0.86 -8.85 3.86
C SER A 205 1.44 -10.23 4.14
N ASP A 206 2.69 -10.43 3.80
CA ASP A 206 3.49 -11.60 4.14
C ASP A 206 4.87 -11.19 4.67
N ASN A 207 5.81 -12.13 4.77
CA ASN A 207 7.17 -11.85 5.28
C ASN A 207 7.98 -10.86 4.43
N HIS A 208 7.53 -10.53 3.23
CA HIS A 208 8.27 -9.68 2.30
C HIS A 208 7.53 -8.41 1.92
N GLY A 209 6.38 -8.09 2.53
CA GLY A 209 5.63 -6.85 2.30
C GLY A 209 4.18 -7.06 1.91
N LEU A 210 3.62 -6.06 1.24
CA LEU A 210 2.23 -6.08 0.83
C LEU A 210 1.97 -7.11 -0.27
N THR A 211 0.80 -7.73 -0.19
CA THR A 211 0.24 -8.65 -1.18
C THR A 211 -1.17 -8.20 -1.55
N LEU A 212 -1.68 -8.67 -2.69
CA LEU A 212 -3.07 -8.47 -3.08
C LEU A 212 -3.85 -9.78 -2.94
N ILE A 213 -5.11 -9.68 -2.53
CA ILE A 213 -6.00 -10.81 -2.35
C ILE A 213 -6.95 -10.88 -3.55
N LYS A 214 -6.98 -12.05 -4.21
CA LYS A 214 -7.83 -12.31 -5.38
C LYS A 214 -9.30 -12.21 -5.01
N GLN A 215 -10.09 -11.52 -5.84
CA GLN A 215 -11.53 -11.36 -5.64
C GLN A 215 -12.32 -12.52 -6.31
N GLY A 216 -13.45 -12.90 -5.71
CA GLY A 216 -14.44 -13.78 -6.36
C GLY A 216 -14.18 -15.29 -6.32
N GLY A 217 -13.25 -15.80 -5.47
CA GLY A 217 -13.08 -17.23 -5.23
C GLY A 217 -13.95 -17.78 -4.09
N GLU A 218 -14.27 -19.08 -4.08
CA GLU A 218 -14.80 -19.76 -2.90
C GLU A 218 -13.67 -19.90 -1.86
N GLY A 219 -13.63 -19.03 -0.86
CA GLY A 219 -12.60 -18.97 0.19
C GLY A 219 -11.79 -17.69 0.17
N ILE A 220 -10.82 -17.58 1.10
CA ILE A 220 -9.83 -16.49 1.10
C ILE A 220 -8.93 -16.72 -0.12
N GLY A 221 -8.97 -15.80 -1.09
CA GLY A 221 -8.14 -15.88 -2.29
C GLY A 221 -6.65 -15.99 -1.92
N GLU A 222 -5.88 -16.73 -2.72
CA GLU A 222 -4.44 -16.81 -2.50
C GLU A 222 -3.82 -15.41 -2.64
N PRO A 223 -3.01 -14.96 -1.65
CA PRO A 223 -2.32 -13.69 -1.75
C PRO A 223 -1.26 -13.77 -2.86
N ALA A 224 -1.20 -12.74 -3.70
CA ALA A 224 -0.20 -12.63 -4.74
C ALA A 224 0.58 -11.33 -4.62
N ARG A 225 1.86 -11.38 -5.02
CA ARG A 225 2.69 -10.20 -5.17
C ARG A 225 2.64 -9.70 -6.60
N PHE A 226 2.66 -8.39 -6.72
CA PHE A 226 2.76 -7.71 -7.99
C PHE A 226 4.04 -6.86 -8.01
N PRO A 227 5.18 -7.46 -8.40
CA PRO A 227 6.41 -6.70 -8.52
C PRO A 227 6.26 -5.59 -9.56
N CYS A 228 6.64 -4.38 -9.17
CA CYS A 228 6.56 -3.22 -10.05
C CYS A 228 7.34 -3.41 -11.37
N LEU A 229 8.43 -4.21 -11.35
CA LEU A 229 9.20 -4.53 -12.55
C LEU A 229 8.41 -5.34 -13.59
N ASP A 230 7.39 -6.09 -13.20
CA ASP A 230 6.56 -6.84 -14.14
C ASP A 230 5.69 -5.91 -15.00
N ALA A 231 5.46 -4.67 -14.56
CA ALA A 231 4.84 -3.63 -15.38
C ALA A 231 5.70 -3.21 -16.57
N LEU A 232 6.99 -3.58 -16.57
CA LEU A 232 7.98 -3.23 -17.61
C LEU A 232 8.24 -4.36 -18.61
N GLN A 233 7.39 -5.36 -18.71
CA GLN A 233 7.61 -6.69 -19.32
C GLN A 233 8.45 -6.76 -20.62
N GLY A 234 8.29 -5.83 -21.55
CA GLY A 234 9.12 -5.81 -22.77
C GLY A 234 10.51 -5.20 -22.56
N THR A 235 10.56 -4.13 -21.78
CA THR A 235 11.76 -3.29 -21.56
C THR A 235 12.62 -3.84 -20.42
N ALA A 236 12.02 -4.41 -19.36
CA ALA A 236 12.74 -4.96 -18.22
C ALA A 236 13.57 -6.19 -18.60
N ARG A 237 13.12 -7.02 -19.57
CA ARG A 237 13.93 -8.13 -20.11
C ARG A 237 15.20 -7.64 -20.77
N ILE A 238 15.13 -6.56 -21.55
CA ILE A 238 16.28 -5.95 -22.21
C ILE A 238 17.22 -5.36 -21.15
N ILE A 239 16.68 -4.69 -20.15
CA ILE A 239 17.46 -4.06 -19.08
C ILE A 239 18.13 -5.12 -18.20
N ALA A 240 17.41 -6.16 -17.77
CA ALA A 240 17.96 -7.26 -17.00
C ALA A 240 19.09 -7.99 -17.74
N GLN A 241 18.98 -8.13 -19.08
CA GLN A 241 20.04 -8.70 -19.93
C GLN A 241 21.26 -7.77 -20.09
N CYS A 242 21.07 -6.45 -19.93
CA CYS A 242 22.18 -5.49 -19.99
C CYS A 242 22.92 -5.32 -18.66
N LEU A 243 22.29 -5.73 -17.53
CA LEU A 243 22.85 -5.61 -16.18
C LEU A 243 23.45 -6.95 -15.67
N ALA A 244 23.26 -8.04 -16.37
CA ALA A 244 23.84 -9.37 -16.11
C ALA A 244 25.19 -9.54 -16.80
#